data_5b109806baecb4c43dadbc5b8522b0c7
#
_entry.id   5b109806baecb4c43dadbc5b8522b0c7
#
_cell.length_a   1.000
_cell.length_b   1.000
_cell.length_c   1.000
_cell.angle_alpha   90.00
_cell.angle_beta   90.00
_cell.angle_gamma   90.00
#
_symmetry.space_group_name_H-M   'P 1'
#
loop_
_entity.id
_entity.type
_entity.pdbx_description
1 polymer ?
#
loop_
_entity_poly.entity_id
_entity_poly.type
_entity_poly.pdbx_seq_one_letter_code
_entity_poly.pdbx_strand_id
1 'polypeptide(L)' 'MKDFSLPYLTAKKLLEAYYPACINQDKGLAYQIANDLVEVVLKLEDITHDA' A
#
# COMPACT_ATOMS: atom_id res chain seq x y z
N MET A 1 13.50 -4.46 15.69
CA MET A 1 12.73 -4.16 14.47
C MET A 1 12.28 -2.72 14.49
N LYS A 2 12.41 -2.00 13.38
CA LYS A 2 11.95 -0.63 13.29
C LYS A 2 10.44 -0.56 13.39
N ASP A 3 9.94 0.65 13.72
CA ASP A 3 8.49 0.85 13.80
C ASP A 3 7.86 0.71 12.41
N PHE A 4 6.97 -0.25 12.28
CA PHE A 4 6.26 -0.53 11.02
C PHE A 4 4.85 0.05 10.99
N SER A 5 4.42 0.75 12.04
CA SER A 5 3.02 1.17 12.18
C SER A 5 2.57 2.11 11.06
N LEU A 6 3.37 3.13 10.74
CA LEU A 6 2.98 4.10 9.71
C LEU A 6 2.86 3.47 8.33
N PRO A 7 3.86 2.73 7.83
CA PRO A 7 3.69 2.09 6.53
C PRO A 7 2.61 1.01 6.53
N TYR A 8 2.41 0.32 7.64
CA TYR A 8 1.32 -0.65 7.74
C TYR A 8 -0.05 0.01 7.59
N LEU A 9 -0.28 1.10 8.33
CA LEU A 9 -1.56 1.82 8.25
C LEU A 9 -1.78 2.44 6.86
N THR A 10 -0.72 2.94 6.25
CA THR A 10 -0.80 3.48 4.89
C THR A 10 -1.19 2.40 3.90
N ALA A 11 -0.57 1.20 4.00
CA ALA A 11 -0.91 0.08 3.14
C ALA A 11 -2.37 -0.33 3.31
N LYS A 12 -2.84 -0.36 4.55
CA LYS A 12 -4.24 -0.72 4.85
C LYS A 12 -5.21 0.26 4.19
N LYS A 13 -4.93 1.56 4.30
CA LYS A 13 -5.77 2.59 3.67
C LYS A 13 -5.77 2.46 2.15
N LEU A 14 -4.60 2.20 1.57
CA LEU A 14 -4.48 2.03 0.12
C LEU A 14 -5.28 0.80 -0.34
N LEU A 15 -5.22 -0.30 0.38
CA LEU A 15 -5.98 -1.49 0.06
C LEU A 15 -7.48 -1.21 0.13
N GLU A 16 -7.94 -0.50 1.15
CA GLU A 16 -9.35 -0.15 1.29
C GLU A 16 -9.83 0.74 0.15
N ALA A 17 -8.98 1.62 -0.35
CA ALA A 17 -9.30 2.50 -1.47
C ALA A 17 -9.25 1.76 -2.82
N TYR A 18 -8.42 0.74 -2.91
CA TYR A 18 -8.24 -0.02 -4.15
C TYR A 18 -9.52 -0.74 -4.58
N TYR A 19 -10.20 -1.36 -3.63
CA TYR A 19 -11.39 -2.17 -3.94
C TYR A 19 -12.49 -1.35 -4.64
N PRO A 20 -12.95 -0.19 -4.08
CA PRO A 20 -13.96 0.59 -4.79
C PRO A 20 -13.47 1.16 -6.12
N ALA A 21 -12.18 1.47 -6.25
CA ALA A 21 -11.65 1.93 -7.54
C ALA A 21 -11.79 0.84 -8.61
N CYS A 22 -11.55 -0.43 -8.23
CA CYS A 22 -11.74 -1.55 -9.15
C CYS A 22 -13.20 -1.79 -9.46
N ILE A 23 -14.08 -1.71 -8.47
CA ILE A 23 -15.53 -1.90 -8.66
C ILE A 23 -16.08 -0.86 -9.62
N ASN A 24 -15.62 0.39 -9.50
CA ASN A 24 -16.05 1.49 -10.35
C ASN A 24 -15.33 1.49 -11.71
N GLN A 25 -14.44 0.53 -11.93
CA GLN A 25 -13.67 0.41 -13.18
C GLN A 25 -12.83 1.66 -13.46
N ASP A 26 -12.41 2.35 -12.42
CA ASP A 26 -11.52 3.51 -12.53
C ASP A 26 -10.09 3.01 -12.61
N LYS A 27 -9.66 2.63 -13.80
CA LYS A 27 -8.35 2.02 -14.02
C LYS A 27 -7.20 2.94 -13.63
N GLY A 28 -7.34 4.22 -13.94
CA GLY A 28 -6.32 5.21 -13.63
C GLY A 28 -6.08 5.32 -12.12
N LEU A 29 -7.16 5.43 -11.36
CA LEU A 29 -7.07 5.51 -9.91
C LEU A 29 -6.58 4.20 -9.31
N ALA A 30 -7.10 3.07 -9.78
CA ALA A 30 -6.68 1.76 -9.29
C ALA A 30 -5.19 1.54 -9.54
N TYR A 31 -4.70 1.92 -10.71
CA TYR A 31 -3.29 1.80 -11.05
C TYR A 31 -2.42 2.66 -10.13
N GLN A 32 -2.84 3.90 -9.90
CA GLN A 32 -2.10 4.80 -9.02
C GLN A 32 -2.02 4.25 -7.59
N ILE A 33 -3.14 3.76 -7.08
CA ILE A 33 -3.19 3.17 -5.73
C ILE A 33 -2.28 1.94 -5.66
N ALA A 34 -2.33 1.07 -6.67
CA ALA A 34 -1.49 -0.11 -6.71
C ALA A 34 -0.01 0.25 -6.73
N ASN A 35 0.36 1.28 -7.49
CA ASN A 35 1.72 1.75 -7.57
C ASN A 35 2.21 2.28 -6.22
N ASP A 36 1.39 3.08 -5.55
CA ASP A 36 1.71 3.59 -4.21
C ASP A 36 1.85 2.45 -3.21
N LEU A 37 0.99 1.43 -3.33
CA LEU A 37 1.02 0.27 -2.46
C LEU A 37 2.33 -0.51 -2.61
N VAL A 38 2.83 -0.65 -3.83
CA VAL A 38 4.11 -1.31 -4.08
C VAL A 38 5.23 -0.60 -3.31
N GLU A 39 5.28 0.73 -3.35
CA GLU A 39 6.29 1.48 -2.63
C GLU A 39 6.21 1.27 -1.13
N VAL A 40 5.00 1.25 -0.58
CA VAL A 40 4.80 1.04 0.86
C VAL A 40 5.19 -0.38 1.26
N VAL A 41 4.86 -1.36 0.44
CA VAL A 41 5.21 -2.75 0.71
C VAL A 41 6.73 -2.94 0.67
N LEU A 42 7.43 -2.26 -0.22
CA LEU A 42 8.89 -2.30 -0.26
C LEU A 42 9.49 -1.73 1.03
N LYS A 43 8.90 -0.69 1.59
CA LYS A 43 9.34 -0.16 2.88
C LYS A 43 9.13 -1.17 4.01
N LEU A 44 8.00 -1.86 4.00
CA LEU A 44 7.73 -2.91 4.98
C LEU A 44 8.73 -4.07 4.87
N GLU A 45 9.05 -4.47 3.65
CA GLU A 45 10.05 -5.49 3.41
C GLU A 45 11.41 -5.06 3.98
N ASP A 46 11.80 -3.83 3.73
CA ASP A 46 13.07 -3.28 4.20
C ASP A 46 13.14 -3.29 5.73
N ILE A 47 12.06 -2.86 6.39
CA ILE A 47 11.96 -2.89 7.85
C ILE A 47 12.11 -4.31 8.38
N THR A 48 11.49 -5.28 7.71
CA THR A 48 11.56 -6.68 8.10
C THR A 48 12.99 -7.21 7.98
N HIS A 49 13.71 -6.81 6.93
CA HIS A 49 15.10 -7.22 6.74
C HIS A 49 16.03 -6.65 7.80
N ASP A 50 15.69 -5.50 8.35
CA ASP A 50 16.47 -4.87 9.40
C ASP A 50 16.33 -5.54 10.77
N ALA A 51 15.43 -6.45 10.90
CA ALA A 51 15.13 -7.09 12.20
C ALA A 51 16.15 -8.14 12.62
#